data_6a2dc38924493c7177f5d5a8a2b296e4
#
_entry.id   6a2dc38924493c7177f5d5a8a2b296e4
#
_cell.length_a   1.000
_cell.length_b   1.000
_cell.length_c   1.000
_cell.angle_alpha   90.00
_cell.angle_beta   90.00
_cell.angle_gamma   90.00
#
_symmetry.space_group_name_H-M   'P 1'
#
loop_
_entity.id
_entity.type
_entity.pdbx_description
1 polymer ?
#
loop_
_entity_poly.entity_id
_entity_poly.type
_entity_poly.pdbx_seq_one_letter_code
_entity_poly.pdbx_strand_id
1 'polypeptide(L)'
;MGFFSEFLTYDSSVLRDRIGILTQLPRDKFDVYYLAFTPPEKITGQISKTLYNMFKNNYIRLPEDLVAARKYIEIQKFDIIVYCEIGMLMRPLYLSYSRLAPIQITTWGHSETSGINTVDYFVSSKYFEIEESKAQTHYSEKLYLMNSLSTYYYPPTKILLPSNHVFQKRSEYGLNDRMNVYGCIQSSFKIGSHSGFNSSISLCAP
;
A
#
# COMPACT_ATOMS: atom_id res chain seq x y z
N MET A 1 14.55 7.16 -9.41
CA MET A 1 13.72 6.09 -8.82
C MET A 1 12.26 6.40 -9.04
N GLY A 2 11.48 5.47 -9.61
CA GLY A 2 10.04 5.63 -9.84
C GLY A 2 9.21 4.79 -8.86
N PHE A 3 8.26 5.37 -8.18
CA PHE A 3 7.23 4.67 -7.41
C PHE A 3 5.97 4.58 -8.26
N PHE A 4 5.56 3.39 -8.58
CA PHE A 4 4.37 3.15 -9.36
C PHE A 4 3.23 2.66 -8.48
N SER A 5 2.12 3.42 -8.46
CA SER A 5 0.92 3.09 -7.69
C SER A 5 -0.30 3.85 -8.17
N GLU A 6 -1.42 3.16 -8.30
CA GLU A 6 -2.74 3.77 -8.48
C GLU A 6 -3.40 4.11 -7.13
N PHE A 7 -3.02 3.39 -6.07
CA PHE A 7 -3.58 3.60 -4.73
C PHE A 7 -3.10 4.87 -4.04
N LEU A 8 -2.04 5.52 -4.56
CA LEU A 8 -1.59 6.80 -4.03
C LEU A 8 -2.41 8.00 -4.54
N THR A 9 -3.37 7.76 -5.44
CA THR A 9 -4.21 8.81 -6.04
C THR A 9 -5.48 9.13 -5.26
N TYR A 10 -5.72 8.42 -4.16
CA TYR A 10 -6.81 8.66 -3.21
C TYR A 10 -6.38 8.20 -1.80
N ASP A 11 -7.10 8.63 -0.76
CA ASP A 11 -6.74 8.32 0.63
C ASP A 11 -6.99 6.84 0.97
N SER A 12 -6.09 5.99 0.50
CA SER A 12 -6.11 4.54 0.71
C SER A 12 -5.20 4.11 1.86
N SER A 13 -5.30 2.84 2.27
CA SER A 13 -4.35 2.22 3.20
C SER A 13 -2.94 2.15 2.60
N VAL A 14 -2.83 1.79 1.32
CA VAL A 14 -1.53 1.73 0.61
C VAL A 14 -0.84 3.09 0.61
N LEU A 15 -1.59 4.19 0.40
CA LEU A 15 -1.03 5.53 0.52
C LEU A 15 -0.45 5.77 1.93
N ARG A 16 -1.20 5.42 2.96
CA ARG A 16 -0.77 5.60 4.36
C ARG A 16 0.49 4.81 4.68
N ASP A 17 0.61 3.60 4.12
CA ASP A 17 1.78 2.73 4.28
C ASP A 17 3.03 3.31 3.61
N ARG A 18 2.88 4.04 2.52
CA ARG A 18 3.98 4.47 1.64
C ARG A 18 4.33 5.95 1.76
N ILE A 19 3.43 6.80 2.21
CA ILE A 19 3.65 8.25 2.21
C ILE A 19 4.90 8.65 3.00
N GLY A 20 5.15 8.03 4.14
CA GLY A 20 6.33 8.33 4.95
C GLY A 20 7.61 7.94 4.23
N ILE A 21 7.65 6.78 3.57
CA ILE A 21 8.81 6.35 2.78
C ILE A 21 9.05 7.35 1.64
N LEU A 22 8.02 7.65 0.87
CA LEU A 22 8.11 8.59 -0.26
C LEU A 22 8.62 9.96 0.16
N THR A 23 8.19 10.47 1.31
CA THR A 23 8.53 11.81 1.78
C THR A 23 9.86 11.89 2.51
N GLN A 24 10.33 10.79 3.12
CA GLN A 24 11.57 10.75 3.92
C GLN A 24 12.79 10.26 3.13
N LEU A 25 12.63 9.73 1.91
CA LEU A 25 13.78 9.38 1.09
C LEU A 25 14.67 10.62 0.86
N PRO A 26 15.99 10.52 1.12
CA PRO A 26 16.91 11.63 1.00
C PRO A 26 17.04 12.08 -0.47
N ARG A 27 16.69 13.33 -0.73
CA ARG A 27 16.65 13.93 -2.08
C ARG A 27 18.02 14.28 -2.65
N ASP A 28 19.03 14.29 -1.82
CA ASP A 28 20.45 14.39 -2.22
C ASP A 28 20.99 13.08 -2.83
N LYS A 29 20.29 11.95 -2.59
CA LYS A 29 20.67 10.63 -3.09
C LYS A 29 19.71 10.07 -4.13
N PHE A 30 18.44 10.47 -4.08
CA PHE A 30 17.38 9.91 -4.92
C PHE A 30 16.51 10.98 -5.56
N ASP A 31 16.49 11.00 -6.90
CA ASP A 31 15.43 11.66 -7.63
C ASP A 31 14.22 10.74 -7.63
N VAL A 32 13.21 11.11 -6.85
CA VAL A 32 12.00 10.29 -6.66
C VAL A 32 10.86 10.81 -7.52
N TYR A 33 10.27 9.92 -8.28
CA TYR A 33 9.13 10.15 -9.15
C TYR A 33 7.94 9.33 -8.71
N TYR A 34 6.76 9.85 -8.93
CA TYR A 34 5.51 9.17 -8.68
C TYR A 34 4.79 8.91 -10.00
N LEU A 35 4.57 7.63 -10.34
CA LEU A 35 3.96 7.18 -11.59
C LEU A 35 2.55 6.66 -11.33
N ALA A 36 1.57 7.13 -12.11
CA ALA A 36 0.20 6.64 -12.07
C ALA A 36 -0.52 6.89 -13.41
N PHE A 37 -1.58 6.15 -13.67
CA PHE A 37 -2.48 6.42 -14.81
C PHE A 37 -3.48 7.53 -14.51
N THR A 38 -3.80 7.75 -13.24
CA THR A 38 -4.78 8.75 -12.81
C THR A 38 -4.31 10.17 -13.20
N PRO A 39 -5.11 10.94 -13.91
CA PRO A 39 -4.77 12.33 -14.20
C PRO A 39 -4.88 13.19 -12.92
N PRO A 40 -4.05 14.25 -12.79
CA PRO A 40 -3.97 15.06 -11.57
C PRO A 40 -5.31 15.59 -11.06
N GLU A 41 -6.20 15.99 -11.96
CA GLU A 41 -7.52 16.53 -11.65
C GLU A 41 -8.48 15.49 -11.05
N LYS A 42 -8.19 14.21 -11.18
CA LYS A 42 -8.94 13.09 -10.59
C LYS A 42 -8.38 12.59 -9.26
N ILE A 43 -7.26 13.16 -8.80
CA ILE A 43 -6.71 12.81 -7.49
C ILE A 43 -7.68 13.31 -6.40
N THR A 44 -8.10 12.36 -5.54
CA THR A 44 -9.09 12.63 -4.48
C THR A 44 -8.47 12.38 -3.11
N GLY A 45 -9.07 12.98 -2.07
CA GLY A 45 -8.57 12.85 -0.70
C GLY A 45 -7.55 13.92 -0.32
N GLN A 46 -7.44 14.19 0.97
CA GLN A 46 -6.58 15.25 1.49
C GLN A 46 -5.10 14.85 1.47
N ILE A 47 -4.82 13.60 1.86
CA ILE A 47 -3.45 13.09 1.97
C ILE A 47 -2.83 12.91 0.60
N SER A 48 -3.59 12.32 -0.35
CA SER A 48 -3.12 12.11 -1.72
C SER A 48 -2.91 13.42 -2.49
N LYS A 49 -3.76 14.43 -2.27
CA LYS A 49 -3.54 15.77 -2.81
C LYS A 49 -2.30 16.43 -2.24
N THR A 50 -2.05 16.26 -0.94
CA THR A 50 -0.81 16.75 -0.31
C THR A 50 0.41 16.07 -0.91
N LEU A 51 0.39 14.74 -1.05
CA LEU A 51 1.46 14.00 -1.71
C LEU A 51 1.67 14.48 -3.16
N TYR A 52 0.60 14.58 -3.94
CA TYR A 52 0.70 15.09 -5.30
C TYR A 52 1.36 16.47 -5.37
N ASN A 53 0.98 17.40 -4.50
CA ASN A 53 1.57 18.73 -4.47
C ASN A 53 3.07 18.72 -4.15
N MET A 54 3.52 17.80 -3.31
CA MET A 54 4.95 17.59 -3.02
C MET A 54 5.72 17.04 -4.23
N PHE A 55 5.06 16.21 -5.04
CA PHE A 55 5.64 15.56 -6.22
C PHE A 55 5.23 16.20 -7.54
N LYS A 56 4.58 17.37 -7.54
CA LYS A 56 3.96 17.96 -8.74
C LYS A 56 4.87 17.94 -9.97
N ASN A 57 6.15 18.26 -9.80
CA ASN A 57 7.12 18.30 -10.90
C ASN A 57 7.67 16.91 -11.26
N ASN A 58 7.52 15.94 -10.37
CA ASN A 58 8.00 14.55 -10.49
C ASN A 58 6.82 13.57 -10.58
N TYR A 59 5.60 14.08 -10.78
CA TYR A 59 4.44 13.26 -11.07
C TYR A 59 4.40 12.93 -12.55
N ILE A 60 4.38 11.63 -12.86
CA ILE A 60 4.31 11.14 -14.22
C ILE A 60 2.97 10.47 -14.45
N ARG A 61 2.10 11.14 -15.21
CA ARG A 61 0.89 10.52 -15.73
C ARG A 61 1.25 9.59 -16.88
N LEU A 62 0.91 8.32 -16.74
CA LEU A 62 1.11 7.31 -17.77
C LEU A 62 -0.03 7.33 -18.80
N PRO A 63 0.26 7.05 -20.09
CA PRO A 63 -0.76 6.78 -21.10
C PRO A 63 -1.66 5.61 -20.70
N GLU A 64 -2.95 5.66 -21.05
CA GLU A 64 -3.93 4.61 -20.73
C GLU A 64 -3.62 3.28 -21.43
N ASP A 65 -3.06 3.34 -22.64
CA ASP A 65 -2.60 2.17 -23.36
C ASP A 65 -1.33 1.59 -22.74
N LEU A 66 -1.33 0.30 -22.42
CA LEU A 66 -0.22 -0.35 -21.70
C LEU A 66 1.08 -0.40 -22.52
N VAL A 67 0.99 -0.51 -23.85
CA VAL A 67 2.17 -0.52 -24.72
C VAL A 67 2.80 0.85 -24.75
N ALA A 68 1.98 1.90 -24.83
CA ALA A 68 2.44 3.28 -24.77
C ALA A 68 3.01 3.61 -23.38
N ALA A 69 2.36 3.16 -22.31
CA ALA A 69 2.84 3.34 -20.93
C ALA A 69 4.21 2.69 -20.73
N ARG A 70 4.38 1.45 -21.20
CA ARG A 70 5.66 0.73 -21.16
C ARG A 70 6.78 1.52 -21.85
N LYS A 71 6.54 1.94 -23.10
CA LYS A 71 7.51 2.75 -23.85
C LYS A 71 7.81 4.07 -23.16
N TYR A 72 6.80 4.70 -22.57
CA TYR A 72 6.97 5.97 -21.88
C TYR A 72 7.85 5.81 -20.63
N ILE A 73 7.66 4.74 -19.83
CA ILE A 73 8.50 4.44 -18.66
C ILE A 73 9.94 4.12 -19.10
N GLU A 74 10.10 3.33 -20.17
CA GLU A 74 11.41 2.93 -20.70
C GLU A 74 12.26 4.16 -21.09
N ILE A 75 11.65 5.16 -21.70
CA ILE A 75 12.32 6.42 -22.09
C ILE A 75 12.81 7.22 -20.88
N GLN A 76 12.14 7.12 -19.72
CA GLN A 76 12.53 7.81 -18.50
C GLN A 76 13.85 7.28 -17.90
N LYS A 77 14.27 6.07 -18.26
CA LYS A 77 15.53 5.45 -17.81
C LYS A 77 15.69 5.43 -16.29
N PHE A 78 14.65 4.99 -15.59
CA PHE A 78 14.74 4.81 -14.14
C PHE A 78 15.79 3.76 -13.80
N ASP A 79 16.63 4.02 -12.78
CA ASP A 79 17.53 3.02 -12.20
C ASP A 79 16.77 1.99 -11.38
N ILE A 80 15.71 2.44 -10.70
CA ILE A 80 14.89 1.62 -9.81
C ILE A 80 13.41 1.95 -10.05
N ILE A 81 12.58 0.92 -10.18
CA ILE A 81 11.13 1.03 -10.10
C ILE A 81 10.63 0.24 -8.89
N VAL A 82 9.76 0.87 -8.10
CA VAL A 82 9.08 0.26 -6.96
C VAL A 82 7.60 0.14 -7.29
N TYR A 83 7.12 -1.09 -7.37
CA TYR A 83 5.70 -1.40 -7.51
C TYR A 83 5.09 -1.55 -6.13
N CYS A 84 4.18 -0.65 -5.77
CA CYS A 84 3.60 -0.62 -4.41
C CYS A 84 2.51 -1.68 -4.19
N GLU A 85 1.88 -2.18 -5.26
CA GLU A 85 0.69 -3.02 -5.18
C GLU A 85 0.58 -4.09 -6.28
N ILE A 86 1.65 -4.78 -6.60
CA ILE A 86 1.56 -5.95 -7.52
C ILE A 86 0.57 -6.96 -6.94
N GLY A 87 -0.33 -7.48 -7.80
CA GLY A 87 -1.35 -8.44 -7.41
C GLY A 87 -2.69 -7.81 -6.98
N MET A 88 -2.73 -6.51 -6.68
CA MET A 88 -3.98 -5.82 -6.32
C MET A 88 -4.69 -5.20 -7.53
N LEU A 89 -3.94 -4.77 -8.54
CA LEU A 89 -4.45 -4.18 -9.78
C LEU A 89 -3.75 -4.76 -11.00
N MET A 90 -4.49 -4.86 -12.11
CA MET A 90 -4.00 -5.50 -13.33
C MET A 90 -2.93 -4.68 -14.06
N ARG A 91 -3.04 -3.35 -14.08
CA ARG A 91 -2.08 -2.49 -14.81
C ARG A 91 -0.66 -2.55 -14.23
N PRO A 92 -0.43 -2.39 -12.92
CA PRO A 92 0.88 -2.62 -12.31
C PRO A 92 1.40 -4.02 -12.57
N LEU A 93 0.53 -5.03 -12.47
CA LEU A 93 0.86 -6.42 -12.73
C LEU A 93 1.37 -6.61 -14.17
N TYR A 94 0.63 -6.14 -15.18
CA TYR A 94 1.03 -6.31 -16.58
C TYR A 94 2.33 -5.56 -16.93
N LEU A 95 2.52 -4.35 -16.39
CA LEU A 95 3.76 -3.60 -16.60
C LEU A 95 4.97 -4.27 -15.95
N SER A 96 4.78 -4.92 -14.81
CA SER A 96 5.86 -5.59 -14.08
C SER A 96 6.42 -6.81 -14.82
N TYR A 97 5.69 -7.41 -15.76
CA TYR A 97 6.24 -8.45 -16.65
C TYR A 97 7.29 -7.94 -17.65
N SER A 98 7.46 -6.62 -17.77
CA SER A 98 8.49 -6.01 -18.61
C SER A 98 9.66 -5.53 -17.75
N ARG A 99 10.90 -5.67 -18.25
CA ARG A 99 12.07 -5.06 -17.62
C ARG A 99 12.09 -3.56 -17.95
N LEU A 100 11.58 -2.73 -17.05
CA LEU A 100 11.43 -1.28 -17.22
C LEU A 100 12.50 -0.47 -16.48
N ALA A 101 13.26 -1.12 -15.61
CA ALA A 101 14.42 -0.57 -14.92
C ALA A 101 15.45 -1.69 -14.64
N PRO A 102 16.73 -1.36 -14.46
CA PRO A 102 17.75 -2.32 -14.02
C PRO A 102 17.37 -3.04 -12.72
N ILE A 103 16.71 -2.33 -11.79
CA ILE A 103 16.23 -2.90 -10.53
C ILE A 103 14.73 -2.66 -10.41
N GLN A 104 13.97 -3.72 -10.23
CA GLN A 104 12.53 -3.68 -10.00
C GLN A 104 12.21 -4.32 -8.65
N ILE A 105 11.45 -3.60 -7.85
CA ILE A 105 11.18 -3.93 -6.46
C ILE A 105 9.67 -3.98 -6.24
N THR A 106 9.22 -4.96 -5.48
CA THR A 106 7.87 -4.95 -4.89
C THR A 106 7.95 -5.00 -3.37
N THR A 107 6.84 -4.78 -2.71
CA THR A 107 6.73 -4.77 -1.27
C THR A 107 5.33 -5.22 -0.88
N TRP A 108 5.08 -5.45 0.39
CA TRP A 108 3.88 -6.08 0.91
C TRP A 108 2.59 -5.22 0.85
N GLY A 109 2.39 -4.41 -0.17
CA GLY A 109 1.06 -3.93 -0.53
C GLY A 109 0.11 -5.10 -0.78
N HIS A 110 0.66 -6.18 -1.34
CA HIS A 110 0.12 -7.54 -1.31
C HIS A 110 1.13 -8.44 -0.58
N SER A 111 0.66 -9.31 0.31
CA SER A 111 1.54 -10.06 1.23
C SER A 111 2.21 -11.30 0.61
N GLU A 112 1.95 -11.58 -0.65
CA GLU A 112 2.46 -12.77 -1.35
C GLU A 112 3.55 -12.40 -2.35
N THR A 113 4.42 -13.36 -2.67
CA THR A 113 5.36 -13.24 -3.78
C THR A 113 4.65 -12.86 -5.07
N SER A 114 5.27 -12.06 -5.91
CA SER A 114 4.68 -11.74 -7.22
C SER A 114 4.76 -12.88 -8.22
N GLY A 115 5.72 -13.78 -8.07
CA GLY A 115 6.00 -14.84 -9.03
C GLY A 115 6.53 -14.34 -10.38
N ILE A 116 7.02 -13.11 -10.45
CA ILE A 116 7.39 -12.42 -11.70
C ILE A 116 8.91 -12.33 -11.82
N ASN A 117 9.47 -12.98 -12.82
CA ASN A 117 10.93 -13.05 -13.03
C ASN A 117 11.61 -11.70 -13.29
N THR A 118 10.87 -10.68 -13.68
CA THR A 118 11.38 -9.32 -13.89
C THR A 118 11.38 -8.46 -12.63
N VAL A 119 10.82 -8.94 -11.52
CA VAL A 119 10.87 -8.29 -10.21
C VAL A 119 12.03 -8.91 -9.43
N ASP A 120 13.00 -8.09 -9.06
CA ASP A 120 14.26 -8.57 -8.48
C ASP A 120 14.18 -8.75 -6.97
N TYR A 121 13.49 -7.84 -6.29
CA TYR A 121 13.44 -7.81 -4.83
C TYR A 121 12.02 -7.70 -4.30
N PHE A 122 11.75 -8.44 -3.23
CA PHE A 122 10.61 -8.22 -2.35
C PHE A 122 11.13 -7.59 -1.05
N VAL A 123 10.68 -6.38 -0.75
CA VAL A 123 11.08 -5.67 0.49
C VAL A 123 10.05 -5.95 1.57
N SER A 124 10.47 -6.67 2.60
CA SER A 124 9.69 -6.99 3.80
C SER A 124 10.40 -6.52 5.07
N SER A 125 9.97 -7.00 6.21
CA SER A 125 10.53 -6.68 7.52
C SER A 125 10.83 -7.96 8.28
N LYS A 126 11.89 -7.97 9.08
CA LYS A 126 12.19 -9.06 10.01
C LYS A 126 11.07 -9.32 11.02
N TYR A 127 10.18 -8.35 11.22
CA TYR A 127 9.07 -8.47 12.15
C TYR A 127 7.83 -9.13 11.53
N PHE A 128 7.79 -9.28 10.20
CA PHE A 128 6.66 -9.87 9.48
C PHE A 128 6.95 -11.28 9.01
N GLU A 129 8.22 -11.62 8.88
CA GLU A 129 8.64 -12.89 8.33
C GLU A 129 9.01 -13.87 9.45
N ILE A 130 8.92 -15.15 9.11
CA ILE A 130 9.51 -16.22 9.90
C ILE A 130 11.04 -16.14 9.80
N GLU A 131 11.75 -17.13 10.36
CA GLU A 131 13.20 -17.24 10.24
C GLU A 131 13.67 -17.01 8.78
N GLU A 132 14.69 -16.15 8.60
CA GLU A 132 15.13 -15.64 7.30
C GLU A 132 15.43 -16.74 6.27
N SER A 133 16.05 -17.84 6.69
CA SER A 133 16.38 -18.98 5.85
C SER A 133 15.13 -19.67 5.27
N LYS A 134 14.04 -19.69 6.03
CA LYS A 134 12.76 -20.25 5.62
C LYS A 134 11.92 -19.22 4.85
N ALA A 135 11.98 -17.95 5.27
CA ALA A 135 11.21 -16.88 4.64
C ALA A 135 11.53 -16.75 3.14
N GLN A 136 12.80 -16.84 2.75
CA GLN A 136 13.20 -16.77 1.35
C GLN A 136 12.51 -17.82 0.47
N THR A 137 12.17 -18.98 1.00
CA THR A 137 11.53 -20.05 0.21
C THR A 137 10.10 -19.71 -0.22
N HIS A 138 9.49 -18.71 0.40
CA HIS A 138 8.14 -18.22 0.06
C HIS A 138 8.12 -17.19 -1.07
N TYR A 139 9.30 -16.71 -1.51
CA TYR A 139 9.43 -15.63 -2.46
C TYR A 139 10.25 -16.06 -3.68
N SER A 140 9.74 -15.74 -4.87
CA SER A 140 10.49 -15.90 -6.13
C SER A 140 11.54 -14.80 -6.30
N GLU A 141 11.27 -13.63 -5.74
CA GLU A 141 12.19 -12.49 -5.68
C GLU A 141 13.25 -12.73 -4.59
N LYS A 142 14.35 -12.00 -4.67
CA LYS A 142 15.29 -11.93 -3.56
C LYS A 142 14.64 -11.15 -2.42
N LEU A 143 14.41 -11.82 -1.30
CA LEU A 143 13.84 -11.23 -0.11
C LEU A 143 14.84 -10.28 0.56
N TYR A 144 14.44 -9.05 0.79
CA TYR A 144 15.18 -8.06 1.54
C TYR A 144 14.45 -7.72 2.83
N LEU A 145 15.03 -8.08 3.96
CA LEU A 145 14.44 -7.87 5.29
C LEU A 145 14.98 -6.62 5.95
N MET A 146 14.13 -5.63 6.13
CA MET A 146 14.46 -4.45 6.90
C MET A 146 14.53 -4.76 8.40
N ASN A 147 15.42 -4.06 9.12
CA ASN A 147 15.48 -4.10 10.59
C ASN A 147 14.39 -3.25 11.27
N SER A 148 13.54 -2.62 10.48
CA SER A 148 12.38 -1.82 10.86
C SER A 148 11.17 -2.31 10.09
N LEU A 149 10.01 -1.70 10.33
CA LEU A 149 8.85 -1.92 9.46
C LEU A 149 9.18 -1.47 8.03
N SER A 150 8.62 -2.16 7.04
CA SER A 150 8.69 -1.76 5.61
C SER A 150 7.67 -0.68 5.26
N THR A 151 7.03 -0.09 6.25
CA THR A 151 6.07 1.01 6.17
C THR A 151 6.47 2.13 7.11
N TYR A 152 6.02 3.33 6.81
CA TYR A 152 6.21 4.47 7.69
C TYR A 152 4.89 5.25 7.79
N TYR A 153 4.29 5.20 8.97
CA TYR A 153 3.03 5.89 9.25
C TYR A 153 3.27 7.23 9.91
N TYR A 154 2.65 8.28 9.40
CA TYR A 154 2.48 9.49 10.17
C TYR A 154 1.37 9.29 11.21
N PRO A 155 1.50 9.87 12.41
CA PRO A 155 0.42 9.86 13.37
C PRO A 155 -0.87 10.37 12.72
N PRO A 156 -2.00 9.68 12.90
CA PRO A 156 -3.26 10.16 12.37
C PRO A 156 -3.55 11.54 12.99
N THR A 157 -3.89 12.50 12.14
CA THR A 157 -4.45 13.77 12.61
C THR A 157 -5.65 13.43 13.50
N LYS A 158 -5.74 14.01 14.69
CA LYS A 158 -6.91 13.83 15.55
C LYS A 158 -8.16 14.10 14.71
N ILE A 159 -8.98 13.09 14.53
CA ILE A 159 -10.32 13.31 13.99
C ILE A 159 -11.04 14.07 15.07
N LEU A 160 -11.14 15.39 14.90
CA LEU A 160 -12.04 16.21 15.71
C LEU A 160 -13.43 15.79 15.24
N LEU A 161 -14.07 14.96 16.04
CA LEU A 161 -15.49 14.69 15.84
C LEU A 161 -16.22 16.03 15.90
N PRO A 162 -17.21 16.25 15.04
CA PRO A 162 -18.02 17.46 15.10
C PRO A 162 -18.49 17.70 16.54
N SER A 163 -18.54 18.95 16.98
CA SER A 163 -18.96 19.31 18.35
C SER A 163 -20.37 18.80 18.72
N ASN A 164 -21.16 18.49 17.70
CA ASN A 164 -22.51 17.91 17.83
C ASN A 164 -22.52 16.39 17.65
N HIS A 165 -21.38 15.72 17.61
CA HIS A 165 -21.33 14.27 17.48
C HIS A 165 -21.88 13.62 18.75
N VAL A 166 -22.99 12.95 18.61
CA VAL A 166 -23.61 12.17 19.70
C VAL A 166 -23.14 10.73 19.55
N PHE A 167 -22.38 10.25 20.55
CA PHE A 167 -22.07 8.83 20.62
C PHE A 167 -23.34 8.05 20.91
N GLN A 168 -23.68 7.12 20.06
CA GLN A 168 -24.80 6.22 20.29
C GLN A 168 -24.52 5.35 21.51
N LYS A 169 -25.57 5.09 22.29
CA LYS A 169 -25.45 4.28 23.51
C LYS A 169 -25.27 2.81 23.14
N ARG A 170 -24.53 2.07 23.95
CA ARG A 170 -24.33 0.62 23.77
C ARG A 170 -25.65 -0.14 23.62
N SER A 171 -26.68 0.27 24.37
CA SER A 171 -28.04 -0.32 24.30
C SER A 171 -28.72 -0.21 22.94
N GLU A 172 -28.39 0.82 22.15
CA GLU A 172 -28.92 1.00 20.79
C GLU A 172 -28.39 -0.07 19.80
N TYR A 173 -27.27 -0.70 20.16
CA TYR A 173 -26.68 -1.83 19.44
C TYR A 173 -26.96 -3.18 20.11
N GLY A 174 -27.90 -3.24 21.06
CA GLY A 174 -28.20 -4.47 21.79
C GLY A 174 -27.12 -4.92 22.77
N LEU A 175 -26.19 -4.00 23.11
CA LEU A 175 -25.07 -4.27 24.02
C LEU A 175 -25.40 -3.78 25.43
N ASN A 176 -25.22 -4.61 26.45
CA ASN A 176 -25.30 -4.19 27.85
C ASN A 176 -23.91 -3.83 28.40
N ASP A 177 -23.86 -3.19 29.55
CA ASP A 177 -22.60 -2.72 30.15
C ASP A 177 -21.69 -3.84 30.68
N ARG A 178 -22.21 -5.05 30.87
CA ARG A 178 -21.46 -6.22 31.33
C ARG A 178 -20.78 -6.98 30.18
N MET A 179 -21.15 -6.70 28.93
CA MET A 179 -20.55 -7.35 27.75
C MET A 179 -19.18 -6.77 27.43
N ASN A 180 -18.17 -7.63 27.28
CA ASN A 180 -16.94 -7.25 26.62
C ASN A 180 -17.18 -7.28 25.12
N VAL A 181 -16.81 -6.19 24.42
CA VAL A 181 -17.01 -6.07 22.97
C VAL A 181 -15.65 -6.08 22.27
N TYR A 182 -15.47 -7.06 21.42
CA TYR A 182 -14.31 -7.15 20.54
C TYR A 182 -14.76 -6.83 19.12
N GLY A 183 -14.22 -5.78 18.54
CA GLY A 183 -14.55 -5.35 17.16
C GLY A 183 -13.44 -5.72 16.19
N CYS A 184 -13.81 -6.36 15.08
CA CYS A 184 -12.93 -6.52 13.91
C CYS A 184 -13.54 -5.76 12.75
N ILE A 185 -13.00 -4.56 12.47
CA ILE A 185 -13.45 -3.72 11.36
C ILE A 185 -12.72 -4.13 10.09
N GLN A 186 -13.11 -5.28 9.54
CA GLN A 186 -12.51 -5.84 8.33
C GLN A 186 -13.60 -6.35 7.39
N SER A 187 -13.29 -6.36 6.09
CA SER A 187 -14.19 -6.97 5.09
C SER A 187 -14.39 -8.45 5.39
N SER A 188 -15.64 -8.92 5.35
CA SER A 188 -16.01 -10.28 5.74
C SER A 188 -15.24 -11.38 4.96
N PHE A 189 -14.91 -11.14 3.68
CA PHE A 189 -14.14 -12.10 2.87
C PHE A 189 -12.68 -12.27 3.35
N LYS A 190 -12.14 -11.35 4.14
CA LYS A 190 -10.80 -11.45 4.74
C LYS A 190 -10.81 -12.19 6.08
N ILE A 191 -11.99 -12.49 6.60
CA ILE A 191 -12.16 -13.25 7.83
C ILE A 191 -12.41 -14.69 7.42
N GLY A 192 -11.41 -15.56 7.61
CA GLY A 192 -11.48 -16.95 7.20
C GLY A 192 -12.63 -17.70 7.87
N SER A 193 -13.17 -18.72 7.20
CA SER A 193 -14.27 -19.57 7.68
C SER A 193 -13.99 -20.30 9.00
N HIS A 194 -12.73 -20.43 9.37
CA HIS A 194 -12.28 -21.05 10.63
C HIS A 194 -12.31 -20.09 11.83
N SER A 195 -12.52 -18.80 11.62
CA SER A 195 -12.50 -17.80 12.71
C SER A 195 -13.81 -17.73 13.51
N GLY A 196 -14.88 -18.40 13.07
CA GLY A 196 -16.19 -18.33 13.72
C GLY A 196 -16.86 -16.95 13.66
N PHE A 197 -16.28 -15.99 12.92
CA PHE A 197 -16.77 -14.65 12.80
C PHE A 197 -17.68 -14.51 11.59
N ASN A 198 -18.99 -14.50 11.80
CA ASN A 198 -19.97 -14.27 10.74
C ASN A 198 -20.38 -12.80 10.57
N SER A 199 -19.77 -11.89 11.31
CA SER A 199 -20.04 -10.46 11.22
C SER A 199 -18.82 -9.64 11.62
N SER A 200 -18.77 -8.40 11.21
CA SER A 200 -17.72 -7.45 11.57
C SER A 200 -17.66 -7.09 13.08
N ILE A 201 -18.54 -7.65 13.89
CA ILE A 201 -18.56 -7.50 15.35
C ILE A 201 -18.81 -8.87 15.96
N SER A 202 -17.86 -9.38 16.75
CA SER A 202 -18.04 -10.56 17.58
C SER A 202 -18.34 -10.13 19.01
N LEU A 203 -19.44 -10.63 19.52
CA LEU A 203 -19.82 -10.48 20.91
C LEU A 203 -19.37 -11.75 21.67
N CYS A 204 -18.41 -11.62 22.55
CA CYS A 204 -18.13 -12.66 23.54
C CYS A 204 -18.92 -12.34 24.81
N ALA A 205 -19.86 -13.20 25.16
CA ALA A 205 -20.43 -13.23 26.50
C ALA A 205 -19.42 -13.88 27.44
N PRO A 206 -19.39 -13.49 28.73
CA PRO A 206 -18.54 -14.10 29.74
C PRO A 206 -18.85 -15.57 29.96
#